data_f8e0147bab6ddebb6e3d32117b6d8c59
#
_entry.id   f8e0147bab6ddebb6e3d32117b6d8c59
#
_cell.length_a   1.000
_cell.length_b   1.000
_cell.length_c   1.000
_cell.angle_alpha   90.00
_cell.angle_beta   90.00
_cell.angle_gamma   90.00
#
_symmetry.space_group_name_H-M   'P 1'
#
loop_
_entity.id
_entity.type
_entity.pdbx_description
1 polymer ?
#
loop_
_entity_poly.entity_id
_entity_poly.type
_entity_poly.pdbx_seq_one_letter_code
_entity_poly.pdbx_strand_id
1 'polypeptide(L)'
;MNAENNIPIIELDKKDTYLREISSKYSTHHYYDVSVCRESGSWRIELTRKAFASRLDKNYHGKLFEDHIEETRVFAAVLGNRQVGWIELGYDKWNNRLRVWQFLVEEECRTRGIGTLLMNHAVKIAKEKGARMLVLETQSNNATAISFYLNFGFELIGFDFAAYSNEDLEKKEVRLELGLKLQ
;
A
#
# COMPACT_ATOMS: atom_id res chain seq x y z
N MET A 1 16.41 -28.59 -9.53
CA MET A 1 15.07 -28.17 -9.07
C MET A 1 15.32 -27.22 -7.91
N ASN A 2 15.12 -25.93 -8.16
CA ASN A 2 15.54 -24.86 -7.24
C ASN A 2 14.65 -24.80 -6.00
N ALA A 3 15.26 -24.94 -4.83
CA ALA A 3 14.62 -24.83 -3.51
C ALA A 3 14.24 -23.39 -3.11
N GLU A 4 14.23 -22.45 -4.06
CA GLU A 4 14.10 -21.01 -3.78
C GLU A 4 12.67 -20.45 -3.81
N ASN A 5 11.63 -21.27 -4.08
CA ASN A 5 10.32 -20.70 -4.42
C ASN A 5 9.18 -20.94 -3.42
N ASN A 6 9.44 -21.38 -2.19
CA ASN A 6 8.34 -21.51 -1.21
C ASN A 6 8.59 -20.60 -0.01
N ILE A 7 8.31 -19.30 -0.18
CA ILE A 7 8.26 -18.35 0.93
C ILE A 7 6.88 -18.49 1.56
N PRO A 8 6.76 -19.12 2.75
CA PRO A 8 5.48 -19.30 3.40
C PRO A 8 4.92 -17.94 3.87
N ILE A 9 3.60 -17.81 3.74
CA ILE A 9 2.85 -16.72 4.35
C ILE A 9 2.15 -17.31 5.57
N ILE A 10 2.38 -16.70 6.73
CA ILE A 10 1.73 -17.07 7.98
C ILE A 10 0.80 -15.95 8.43
N GLU A 11 -0.33 -16.31 9.01
CA GLU A 11 -1.19 -15.35 9.70
C GLU A 11 -0.65 -15.09 11.11
N LEU A 12 -0.60 -13.82 11.50
CA LEU A 12 -0.12 -13.43 12.83
C LEU A 12 -1.29 -13.35 13.81
N ASP A 13 -1.10 -13.85 15.03
CA ASP A 13 -2.10 -13.71 16.09
C ASP A 13 -2.01 -12.31 16.72
N LYS A 14 -3.17 -11.66 16.88
CA LYS A 14 -3.27 -10.34 17.53
C LYS A 14 -2.70 -10.39 18.95
N LYS A 15 -2.87 -11.50 19.68
CA LYS A 15 -2.39 -11.63 21.06
C LYS A 15 -0.89 -11.48 21.19
N ASP A 16 -0.14 -11.97 20.19
CA ASP A 16 1.32 -11.98 20.22
C ASP A 16 1.94 -10.75 19.54
N THR A 17 1.15 -10.01 18.75
CA THR A 17 1.65 -8.96 17.86
C THR A 17 0.87 -7.64 17.94
N TYR A 18 -0.02 -7.50 18.95
CA TYR A 18 -0.82 -6.30 19.15
C TYR A 18 0.06 -5.04 19.29
N LEU A 19 -0.24 -4.02 18.48
CA LEU A 19 0.51 -2.77 18.37
C LEU A 19 2.01 -2.96 18.12
N ARG A 20 2.42 -4.11 17.56
CA ARG A 20 3.81 -4.32 17.15
C ARG A 20 4.22 -3.25 16.14
N GLU A 21 5.29 -2.55 16.46
CA GLU A 21 5.86 -1.55 15.57
C GLU A 21 6.52 -2.19 14.36
N ILE A 22 6.24 -1.63 13.21
CA ILE A 22 6.89 -1.94 11.94
C ILE A 22 7.48 -0.67 11.37
N SER A 23 8.64 -0.76 10.77
CA SER A 23 9.30 0.38 10.13
C SER A 23 9.93 -0.02 8.82
N SER A 24 9.97 0.91 7.90
CA SER A 24 10.62 0.74 6.60
C SER A 24 11.20 2.05 6.12
N LYS A 25 12.27 1.93 5.34
CA LYS A 25 12.83 3.04 4.59
C LYS A 25 12.55 2.84 3.11
N TYR A 26 12.22 3.90 2.44
CA TYR A 26 12.17 3.90 0.98
C TYR A 26 12.81 5.17 0.42
N SER A 27 13.34 5.02 -0.77
CA SER A 27 13.94 6.11 -1.52
C SER A 27 13.25 6.23 -2.87
N THR A 28 13.09 7.44 -3.33
CA THR A 28 12.52 7.69 -4.65
C THR A 28 13.24 8.85 -5.33
N HIS A 29 13.36 8.76 -6.64
CA HIS A 29 13.84 9.86 -7.50
C HIS A 29 12.69 10.53 -8.25
N HIS A 30 11.46 10.01 -8.11
CA HIS A 30 10.30 10.48 -8.83
C HIS A 30 9.09 10.62 -7.92
N TYR A 31 8.16 11.47 -8.35
CA TYR A 31 6.85 11.67 -7.74
C TYR A 31 5.80 11.86 -8.84
N TYR A 32 4.54 11.75 -8.46
CA TYR A 32 3.43 12.19 -9.29
C TYR A 32 3.02 13.59 -8.85
N ASP A 33 3.30 14.57 -9.71
CA ASP A 33 2.86 15.94 -9.52
C ASP A 33 1.37 16.02 -9.78
N VAL A 34 0.63 16.50 -8.80
CA VAL A 34 -0.81 16.63 -8.90
C VAL A 34 -1.14 18.09 -9.12
N SER A 35 -1.79 18.40 -10.22
CA SER A 35 -2.32 19.73 -10.53
C SER A 35 -3.84 19.72 -10.56
N VAL A 36 -4.43 20.75 -10.00
CA VAL A 36 -5.88 20.94 -9.95
C VAL A 36 -6.23 22.27 -10.62
N CYS A 37 -7.01 22.22 -11.67
CA CYS A 37 -7.52 23.40 -12.32
C CYS A 37 -9.04 23.42 -12.27
N ARG A 38 -9.61 24.54 -11.85
CA ARG A 38 -11.05 24.79 -11.88
C ARG A 38 -11.36 25.80 -12.98
N GLU A 39 -12.10 25.37 -13.97
CA GLU A 39 -12.67 26.22 -15.00
C GLU A 39 -14.20 26.30 -14.79
N SER A 40 -14.86 27.24 -15.45
CA SER A 40 -16.33 27.39 -15.32
C SER A 40 -17.05 26.07 -15.63
N GLY A 41 -17.63 25.46 -14.59
CA GLY A 41 -18.40 24.20 -14.71
C GLY A 41 -17.58 22.91 -14.80
N SER A 42 -16.24 22.97 -14.68
CA SER A 42 -15.40 21.77 -14.74
C SER A 42 -14.24 21.78 -13.73
N TRP A 43 -13.79 20.57 -13.36
CA TRP A 43 -12.54 20.33 -12.66
C TRP A 43 -11.64 19.47 -13.55
N ARG A 44 -10.40 19.89 -13.69
CA ARG A 44 -9.36 19.07 -14.32
C ARG A 44 -8.31 18.74 -13.28
N ILE A 45 -8.03 17.44 -13.14
CA ILE A 45 -7.01 16.92 -12.24
C ILE A 45 -6.03 16.14 -13.11
N GLU A 46 -4.77 16.48 -13.01
CA GLU A 46 -3.71 15.83 -13.78
C GLU A 46 -2.63 15.32 -12.85
N LEU A 47 -2.24 14.05 -13.04
CA LEU A 47 -1.15 13.40 -12.34
C LEU A 47 -0.01 13.15 -13.33
N THR A 48 1.07 13.89 -13.20
CA THR A 48 2.21 13.79 -14.11
C THR A 48 3.43 13.28 -13.33
N ARG A 49 4.05 12.19 -13.82
CA ARG A 49 5.29 11.69 -13.22
C ARG A 49 6.43 12.63 -13.51
N LYS A 50 7.08 13.14 -12.46
CA LYS A 50 8.23 14.06 -12.52
C LYS A 50 9.40 13.53 -11.69
N ALA A 51 10.60 14.02 -11.99
CA ALA A 51 11.78 13.73 -11.18
C ALA A 51 11.95 14.77 -10.07
N PHE A 52 12.39 14.32 -8.90
CA PHE A 52 12.92 15.23 -7.87
C PHE A 52 14.29 15.79 -8.30
N ALA A 53 14.63 16.98 -7.85
CA ALA A 53 15.98 17.55 -8.04
C ALA A 53 17.06 16.72 -7.32
N SER A 54 16.71 16.07 -6.22
CA SER A 54 17.55 15.12 -5.47
C SER A 54 16.74 13.93 -5.02
N ARG A 55 17.43 12.84 -4.67
CA ARG A 55 16.77 11.65 -4.09
C ARG A 55 16.03 12.03 -2.81
N LEU A 56 14.78 11.62 -2.72
CA LEU A 56 13.98 11.72 -1.49
C LEU A 56 14.09 10.40 -0.71
N ASP A 57 14.53 10.50 0.54
CA ASP A 57 14.55 9.39 1.49
C ASP A 57 13.46 9.58 2.54
N LYS A 58 12.63 8.58 2.74
CA LYS A 58 11.53 8.59 3.71
C LYS A 58 11.61 7.40 4.64
N ASN A 59 11.29 7.66 5.90
CA ASN A 59 11.07 6.61 6.90
C ASN A 59 9.56 6.44 7.09
N TYR A 60 9.11 5.21 7.06
CA TYR A 60 7.76 4.84 7.40
C TYR A 60 7.76 4.15 8.77
N HIS A 61 6.82 4.51 9.61
CA HIS A 61 6.56 3.89 10.91
C HIS A 61 5.07 3.60 11.01
N GLY A 62 4.71 2.40 11.38
CA GLY A 62 3.34 1.97 11.59
C GLY A 62 3.24 0.97 12.72
N LYS A 63 2.01 0.64 13.10
CA LYS A 63 1.71 -0.39 14.08
C LYS A 63 0.75 -1.38 13.48
N LEU A 64 0.91 -2.65 13.85
CA LEU A 64 -0.02 -3.71 13.45
C LEU A 64 -1.17 -3.79 14.45
N PHE A 65 -2.35 -4.18 13.96
CA PHE A 65 -3.56 -4.40 14.75
C PHE A 65 -4.05 -3.15 15.49
N GLU A 66 -4.00 -1.98 14.86
CA GLU A 66 -4.60 -0.77 15.43
C GLU A 66 -6.11 -0.93 15.58
N ASP A 67 -6.66 -0.42 16.68
CA ASP A 67 -8.06 -0.70 17.09
C ASP A 67 -9.12 -0.07 16.16
N HIS A 68 -8.75 0.90 15.34
CA HIS A 68 -9.66 1.52 14.37
C HIS A 68 -9.89 0.66 13.11
N ILE A 69 -9.14 -0.43 12.93
CA ILE A 69 -9.24 -1.30 11.75
C ILE A 69 -10.23 -2.42 12.04
N GLU A 70 -11.33 -2.44 11.30
CA GLU A 70 -12.36 -3.46 11.45
C GLU A 70 -11.93 -4.80 10.82
N GLU A 71 -12.26 -5.91 11.49
CA GLU A 71 -11.96 -7.28 11.06
C GLU A 71 -10.51 -7.46 10.58
N THR A 72 -9.59 -6.92 11.36
CA THR A 72 -8.15 -6.92 11.03
C THR A 72 -7.58 -8.32 10.93
N ARG A 73 -6.84 -8.57 9.85
CA ARG A 73 -5.98 -9.77 9.67
C ARG A 73 -4.61 -9.33 9.21
N VAL A 74 -3.58 -9.91 9.78
CA VAL A 74 -2.19 -9.60 9.43
C VAL A 74 -1.48 -10.86 8.97
N PHE A 75 -0.75 -10.76 7.87
CA PHE A 75 0.03 -11.86 7.32
C PHE A 75 1.48 -11.44 7.17
N ALA A 76 2.39 -12.39 7.42
CA ALA A 76 3.82 -12.19 7.24
C ALA A 76 4.41 -13.21 6.26
N ALA A 77 5.26 -12.74 5.36
CA ALA A 77 6.13 -13.59 4.56
C ALA A 77 7.38 -13.96 5.37
N VAL A 78 7.73 -15.25 5.39
CA VAL A 78 8.82 -15.77 6.21
C VAL A 78 9.92 -16.32 5.31
N LEU A 79 11.15 -15.84 5.49
CA LEU A 79 12.34 -16.35 4.81
C LEU A 79 13.28 -16.95 5.85
N GLY A 80 13.47 -18.28 5.81
CA GLY A 80 14.11 -19.01 6.89
C GLY A 80 13.29 -18.87 8.20
N ASN A 81 13.89 -18.28 9.22
CA ASN A 81 13.23 -18.02 10.52
C ASN A 81 12.86 -16.54 10.73
N ARG A 82 12.97 -15.69 9.68
CA ARG A 82 12.70 -14.25 9.77
C ARG A 82 11.44 -13.87 9.02
N GLN A 83 10.62 -13.04 9.62
CA GLN A 83 9.57 -12.34 8.92
C GLN A 83 10.20 -11.18 8.15
N VAL A 84 9.98 -11.14 6.84
CA VAL A 84 10.64 -10.20 5.91
C VAL A 84 9.67 -9.32 5.13
N GLY A 85 8.39 -9.47 5.36
CA GLY A 85 7.35 -8.62 4.80
C GLY A 85 6.01 -8.85 5.49
N TRP A 86 5.18 -7.82 5.52
CA TRP A 86 3.88 -7.83 6.19
C TRP A 86 2.80 -7.22 5.32
N ILE A 87 1.60 -7.74 5.45
CA ILE A 87 0.40 -7.13 4.91
C ILE A 87 -0.71 -7.18 5.95
N GLU A 88 -1.32 -6.03 6.24
CA GLU A 88 -2.46 -5.89 7.14
C GLU A 88 -3.71 -5.56 6.34
N LEU A 89 -4.76 -6.30 6.58
CA LEU A 89 -6.01 -6.22 5.88
C LEU A 89 -7.13 -5.87 6.87
N GLY A 90 -8.04 -4.99 6.46
CA GLY A 90 -9.26 -4.66 7.18
C GLY A 90 -10.46 -4.69 6.23
N TYR A 91 -11.63 -5.05 6.74
CA TYR A 91 -12.83 -5.16 5.91
C TYR A 91 -13.81 -4.02 6.16
N ASP A 92 -13.97 -3.16 5.14
CA ASP A 92 -14.92 -2.04 5.14
C ASP A 92 -16.33 -2.58 4.77
N LYS A 93 -17.12 -2.98 5.78
CA LYS A 93 -18.45 -3.61 5.60
C LYS A 93 -19.44 -2.75 4.82
N TRP A 94 -19.47 -1.46 5.09
CA TRP A 94 -20.45 -0.53 4.53
C TRP A 94 -20.40 -0.43 3.00
N ASN A 95 -19.25 -0.69 2.39
CA ASN A 95 -19.05 -0.60 0.94
C ASN A 95 -18.50 -1.88 0.32
N ASN A 96 -18.39 -2.97 1.11
CA ASN A 96 -17.88 -4.28 0.70
C ASN A 96 -16.50 -4.22 0.03
N ARG A 97 -15.53 -3.58 0.70
CA ARG A 97 -14.14 -3.51 0.26
C ARG A 97 -13.22 -4.19 1.26
N LEU A 98 -12.17 -4.85 0.78
CA LEU A 98 -11.03 -5.20 1.62
C LEU A 98 -9.96 -4.11 1.44
N ARG A 99 -9.48 -3.55 2.55
CA ARG A 99 -8.46 -2.51 2.54
C ARG A 99 -7.13 -3.08 2.99
N VAL A 100 -6.08 -2.75 2.26
CA VAL A 100 -4.70 -2.95 2.70
C VAL A 100 -4.31 -1.73 3.54
N TRP A 101 -4.16 -1.91 4.84
CA TRP A 101 -3.77 -0.85 5.78
C TRP A 101 -2.27 -0.71 5.89
N GLN A 102 -1.56 -1.85 5.95
CA GLN A 102 -0.10 -1.90 5.99
C GLN A 102 0.40 -2.83 4.90
N PHE A 103 1.43 -2.41 4.19
CA PHE A 103 2.10 -3.24 3.20
C PHE A 103 3.59 -2.91 3.16
N LEU A 104 4.41 -3.85 3.58
CA LEU A 104 5.81 -3.61 3.80
C LEU A 104 6.65 -4.84 3.44
N VAL A 105 7.79 -4.62 2.81
CA VAL A 105 8.84 -5.63 2.58
C VAL A 105 10.17 -5.03 3.01
N GLU A 106 10.94 -5.77 3.81
CA GLU A 106 12.28 -5.36 4.22
C GLU A 106 13.15 -5.01 3.02
N GLU A 107 13.96 -3.96 3.14
CA GLU A 107 14.70 -3.37 2.01
C GLU A 107 15.58 -4.39 1.31
N GLU A 108 16.34 -5.18 2.06
CA GLU A 108 17.21 -6.23 1.53
C GLU A 108 16.46 -7.42 0.88
N CYS A 109 15.15 -7.50 1.11
CA CYS A 109 14.30 -8.56 0.58
C CYS A 109 13.42 -8.10 -0.60
N ARG A 110 13.48 -6.82 -0.99
CA ARG A 110 12.74 -6.30 -2.14
C ARG A 110 13.22 -6.90 -3.44
N THR A 111 12.45 -6.75 -4.51
CA THR A 111 12.71 -7.29 -5.86
C THR A 111 12.77 -8.83 -5.96
N ARG A 112 12.51 -9.55 -4.86
CA ARG A 112 12.51 -11.02 -4.78
C ARG A 112 11.10 -11.63 -4.93
N GLY A 113 10.13 -10.85 -5.38
CA GLY A 113 8.74 -11.30 -5.55
C GLY A 113 7.89 -11.35 -4.28
N ILE A 114 8.43 -11.03 -3.10
CA ILE A 114 7.73 -11.11 -1.80
C ILE A 114 6.50 -10.18 -1.77
N GLY A 115 6.64 -8.96 -2.29
CA GLY A 115 5.51 -8.04 -2.37
C GLY A 115 4.36 -8.60 -3.24
N THR A 116 4.69 -9.19 -4.38
CA THR A 116 3.72 -9.84 -5.27
C THR A 116 3.06 -11.03 -4.58
N LEU A 117 3.83 -11.83 -3.83
CA LEU A 117 3.31 -12.97 -3.08
C LEU A 117 2.29 -12.53 -2.01
N LEU A 118 2.62 -11.51 -1.20
CA LEU A 118 1.73 -10.95 -0.18
C LEU A 118 0.48 -10.34 -0.81
N MET A 119 0.62 -9.61 -1.92
CA MET A 119 -0.52 -8.98 -2.59
C MET A 119 -1.45 -10.03 -3.24
N ASN A 120 -0.91 -11.09 -3.83
CA ASN A 120 -1.71 -12.23 -4.31
C ASN A 120 -2.47 -12.90 -3.16
N HIS A 121 -1.85 -13.01 -1.98
CA HIS A 121 -2.52 -13.54 -0.80
C HIS A 121 -3.69 -12.63 -0.36
N ALA A 122 -3.49 -11.30 -0.37
CA ALA A 122 -4.58 -10.35 -0.09
C ALA A 122 -5.73 -10.46 -1.09
N VAL A 123 -5.43 -10.63 -2.39
CA VAL A 123 -6.46 -10.87 -3.41
C VAL A 123 -7.25 -12.15 -3.14
N LYS A 124 -6.57 -13.23 -2.73
CA LYS A 124 -7.22 -14.49 -2.33
C LYS A 124 -8.18 -14.27 -1.16
N ILE A 125 -7.72 -13.62 -0.08
CA ILE A 125 -8.55 -13.31 1.09
C ILE A 125 -9.74 -12.43 0.69
N ALA A 126 -9.54 -11.43 -0.17
CA ALA A 126 -10.60 -10.56 -0.63
C ALA A 126 -11.70 -11.32 -1.41
N LYS A 127 -11.29 -12.25 -2.27
CA LYS A 127 -12.23 -13.12 -3.00
C LYS A 127 -12.97 -14.08 -2.08
N GLU A 128 -12.29 -14.72 -1.14
CA GLU A 128 -12.89 -15.60 -0.12
C GLU A 128 -13.93 -14.86 0.74
N LYS A 129 -13.65 -13.58 1.06
CA LYS A 129 -14.57 -12.70 1.79
C LYS A 129 -15.74 -12.20 0.95
N GLY A 130 -15.69 -12.36 -0.38
CA GLY A 130 -16.68 -11.83 -1.31
C GLY A 130 -16.60 -10.29 -1.45
N ALA A 131 -15.44 -9.70 -1.16
CA ALA A 131 -15.22 -8.27 -1.35
C ALA A 131 -15.27 -7.91 -2.85
N ARG A 132 -15.93 -6.79 -3.18
CA ARG A 132 -16.01 -6.33 -4.58
C ARG A 132 -14.72 -5.69 -5.10
N MET A 133 -13.86 -5.27 -4.18
CA MET A 133 -12.63 -4.52 -4.49
C MET A 133 -11.61 -4.67 -3.39
N LEU A 134 -10.34 -4.82 -3.76
CA LEU A 134 -9.20 -4.61 -2.87
C LEU A 134 -8.74 -3.15 -3.04
N VAL A 135 -8.59 -2.41 -1.95
CA VAL A 135 -8.21 -0.99 -1.98
C VAL A 135 -7.00 -0.72 -1.10
N LEU A 136 -6.25 0.30 -1.44
CA LEU A 136 -5.13 0.79 -0.64
C LEU A 136 -4.92 2.29 -0.87
N GLU A 137 -4.11 2.90 -0.01
CA GLU A 137 -3.66 4.28 -0.20
C GLU A 137 -2.14 4.37 -0.31
N THR A 138 -1.66 5.42 -0.96
CA THR A 138 -0.24 5.76 -1.01
C THR A 138 -0.08 7.26 -1.27
N GLN A 139 1.07 7.81 -0.92
CA GLN A 139 1.42 9.20 -1.20
C GLN A 139 1.91 9.38 -2.63
N SER A 140 1.59 10.53 -3.24
CA SER A 140 2.00 10.87 -4.61
C SER A 140 3.53 10.93 -4.81
N ASN A 141 4.30 11.13 -3.73
CA ASN A 141 5.77 11.06 -3.76
C ASN A 141 6.34 9.63 -3.73
N ASN A 142 5.52 8.59 -3.48
CA ASN A 142 5.99 7.20 -3.47
C ASN A 142 5.84 6.54 -4.86
N ALA A 143 6.54 7.09 -5.86
CA ALA A 143 6.44 6.60 -7.24
C ALA A 143 6.81 5.10 -7.37
N THR A 144 7.66 4.58 -6.50
CA THR A 144 8.03 3.16 -6.49
C THR A 144 6.85 2.28 -6.11
N ALA A 145 6.13 2.62 -5.04
CA ALA A 145 4.93 1.88 -4.62
C ALA A 145 3.81 2.03 -5.66
N ILE A 146 3.58 3.25 -6.17
CA ILE A 146 2.57 3.49 -7.21
C ILE A 146 2.85 2.61 -8.44
N SER A 147 4.11 2.57 -8.90
CA SER A 147 4.48 1.73 -10.06
C SER A 147 4.23 0.25 -9.78
N PHE A 148 4.53 -0.24 -8.56
CA PHE A 148 4.24 -1.62 -8.18
C PHE A 148 2.73 -1.90 -8.23
N TYR A 149 1.90 -1.04 -7.66
CA TYR A 149 0.45 -1.24 -7.64
C TYR A 149 -0.18 -1.17 -9.04
N LEU A 150 0.21 -0.21 -9.87
CA LEU A 150 -0.27 -0.11 -11.25
C LEU A 150 0.13 -1.36 -12.07
N ASN A 151 1.37 -1.84 -11.94
CA ASN A 151 1.83 -3.06 -12.62
C ASN A 151 1.12 -4.32 -12.09
N PHE A 152 0.64 -4.32 -10.84
CA PHE A 152 -0.16 -5.40 -10.28
C PHE A 152 -1.61 -5.40 -10.81
N GLY A 153 -2.09 -4.28 -11.37
CA GLY A 153 -3.42 -4.12 -11.94
C GLY A 153 -4.35 -3.21 -11.15
N PHE A 154 -3.84 -2.50 -10.15
CA PHE A 154 -4.61 -1.45 -9.47
C PHE A 154 -4.83 -0.25 -10.38
N GLU A 155 -5.95 0.42 -10.20
CA GLU A 155 -6.31 1.68 -10.88
C GLU A 155 -6.51 2.79 -9.85
N LEU A 156 -6.28 4.04 -10.26
CA LEU A 156 -6.59 5.20 -9.42
C LEU A 156 -8.12 5.32 -9.28
N ILE A 157 -8.61 5.36 -8.04
CA ILE A 157 -10.04 5.46 -7.72
C ILE A 157 -10.41 6.70 -6.92
N GLY A 158 -9.43 7.40 -6.36
CA GLY A 158 -9.64 8.60 -5.57
C GLY A 158 -8.35 9.29 -5.15
N PHE A 159 -8.49 10.47 -4.60
CA PHE A 159 -7.40 11.27 -4.04
C PHE A 159 -7.94 12.24 -2.98
N ASP A 160 -7.06 12.63 -2.06
CA ASP A 160 -7.31 13.65 -1.07
C ASP A 160 -6.11 14.61 -1.05
N PHE A 161 -6.38 15.90 -1.24
CA PHE A 161 -5.34 16.94 -1.37
C PHE A 161 -4.86 17.49 -0.03
N ALA A 162 -5.50 17.11 1.06
CA ALA A 162 -5.23 17.62 2.41
C ALA A 162 -5.37 16.50 3.47
N ALA A 163 -5.04 15.28 3.11
CA ALA A 163 -5.16 14.12 3.99
C ALA A 163 -4.20 14.16 5.19
N TYR A 164 -3.00 14.70 4.98
CA TYR A 164 -1.93 14.75 5.98
C TYR A 164 -1.67 16.17 6.49
N SER A 165 -1.84 17.16 5.62
CA SER A 165 -1.68 18.59 5.92
C SER A 165 -2.37 19.47 4.88
N ASN A 166 -2.52 20.75 5.17
CA ASN A 166 -3.03 21.72 4.17
C ASN A 166 -2.03 21.99 3.03
N GLU A 167 -0.83 21.44 3.08
CA GLU A 167 0.27 21.68 2.15
C GLU A 167 0.65 20.39 1.35
N ASP A 168 -0.25 19.41 1.27
CA ASP A 168 0.04 18.12 0.63
C ASP A 168 0.38 18.25 -0.86
N LEU A 169 -0.23 19.23 -1.56
CA LEU A 169 0.10 19.54 -2.95
C LEU A 169 1.53 20.06 -3.10
N GLU A 170 1.92 21.00 -2.28
CA GLU A 170 3.25 21.63 -2.28
C GLU A 170 4.33 20.62 -1.87
N LYS A 171 4.04 19.81 -0.86
CA LYS A 171 4.92 18.74 -0.34
C LYS A 171 4.98 17.51 -1.24
N LYS A 172 4.13 17.43 -2.27
CA LYS A 172 4.01 16.24 -3.14
C LYS A 172 3.60 14.99 -2.36
N GLU A 173 2.73 15.18 -1.37
CA GLU A 173 2.24 14.12 -0.46
C GLU A 173 0.73 13.87 -0.61
N VAL A 174 0.15 14.23 -1.73
CA VAL A 174 -1.26 13.98 -2.00
C VAL A 174 -1.57 12.51 -1.79
N ARG A 175 -2.61 12.20 -1.00
CA ARG A 175 -3.09 10.85 -0.82
C ARG A 175 -3.78 10.38 -2.09
N LEU A 176 -3.32 9.26 -2.61
CA LEU A 176 -3.93 8.56 -3.74
C LEU A 176 -4.60 7.28 -3.22
N GLU A 177 -5.85 7.06 -3.60
CA GLU A 177 -6.52 5.78 -3.41
C GLU A 177 -6.45 4.95 -4.68
N LEU A 178 -6.00 3.71 -4.54
CA LEU A 178 -5.91 2.75 -5.62
C LEU A 178 -6.81 1.56 -5.34
N GLY A 179 -7.45 1.03 -6.36
CA GLY A 179 -8.40 -0.07 -6.26
C GLY A 179 -8.20 -1.13 -7.32
N LEU A 180 -8.28 -2.39 -6.91
CA LEU A 180 -8.28 -3.55 -7.79
C LEU A 180 -9.68 -4.17 -7.73
N LYS A 181 -10.42 -4.15 -8.85
CA LYS A 181 -11.73 -4.80 -8.97
C LYS A 181 -11.55 -6.31 -8.90
N LEU A 182 -12.36 -6.96 -8.08
CA LEU A 182 -12.39 -8.41 -7.93
C LEU A 182 -13.60 -8.96 -8.70
N GLN A 183 -13.32 -9.79 -9.70
CA GLN A 183 -14.36 -10.49 -10.45
C GLN A 183 -14.77 -11.75 -9.71
#